data_60b5cf6a8328ec2c818627e7c9eee536
#
_entry.id   60b5cf6a8328ec2c818627e7c9eee536
#
_cell.length_a   1.000
_cell.length_b   1.000
_cell.length_c   1.000
_cell.angle_alpha   90.00
_cell.angle_beta   90.00
_cell.angle_gamma   90.00
#
_symmetry.space_group_name_H-M   'P 1'
#
loop_
_entity.id
_entity.type
_entity.pdbx_description
1 polymer ?
#
loop_
_entity_poly.entity_id
_entity_poly.type
_entity_poly.pdbx_seq_one_letter_code
_entity_poly.pdbx_strand_id
1 'polypeptide(L)'
;MDNLMRKLPIGIQTFEGIRKDNYLYVDKTALIWRMANLGKPYFLSRPRRFGKSLLISTFDAYFQGKKELFDGLAIEQLETKWEQHPVLHLDLNAKKYETAADLIAMLNQYLEKWEAIYGNEKKDRSPEERFSYVIEQASLKTGKGVVVLVDEYDKPLLQAITRPKLFEDYRQTLKAFYGVLKSADAYLRFVFLTGVTKFSQVSVFSDLNQLNDISLDYSYATLCGITREELKSTFEPEIEVFGHKNHQTPEEVVTCLLYTSP
;
A
#
# COMPACT_ATOMS: atom_id res chain seq x y z
N MET A 1 18.69 33.02 -14.67
CA MET A 1 18.74 31.55 -14.67
C MET A 1 17.44 31.10 -14.05
N ASP A 2 16.54 30.58 -14.87
CA ASP A 2 15.28 29.99 -14.37
C ASP A 2 15.66 28.79 -13.52
N ASN A 3 15.58 28.96 -12.22
CA ASN A 3 15.70 27.87 -11.27
C ASN A 3 14.46 26.99 -11.52
N LEU A 4 14.60 25.95 -12.36
CA LEU A 4 13.51 25.03 -12.64
C LEU A 4 13.13 24.39 -11.29
N MET A 5 12.02 24.89 -10.72
CA MET A 5 11.45 24.29 -9.52
C MET A 5 11.18 22.80 -9.84
N ARG A 6 11.56 21.94 -8.91
CA ARG A 6 11.30 20.50 -9.03
C ARG A 6 9.81 20.24 -9.15
N LYS A 7 9.43 19.26 -9.95
CA LYS A 7 8.01 18.88 -10.12
C LYS A 7 7.46 18.29 -8.84
N LEU A 8 6.42 18.88 -8.30
CA LEU A 8 5.70 18.33 -7.14
C LEU A 8 4.67 17.28 -7.60
N PRO A 9 4.58 16.10 -6.95
CA PRO A 9 3.71 14.99 -7.35
C PRO A 9 2.24 15.20 -6.97
N ILE A 10 1.64 16.30 -7.40
CA ILE A 10 0.25 16.64 -7.09
C ILE A 10 -0.68 15.65 -7.79
N GLY A 11 -1.42 14.85 -7.01
CA GLY A 11 -2.39 13.87 -7.53
C GLY A 11 -1.76 12.57 -8.07
N ILE A 12 -0.44 12.40 -8.00
CA ILE A 12 0.24 11.18 -8.44
C ILE A 12 0.29 10.19 -7.27
N GLN A 13 -0.21 8.97 -7.51
CA GLN A 13 -0.29 7.92 -6.48
C GLN A 13 0.65 6.73 -6.76
N THR A 14 1.33 6.71 -7.91
CA THR A 14 2.20 5.61 -8.31
C THR A 14 3.67 5.99 -8.16
N PHE A 15 4.44 5.15 -7.49
CA PHE A 15 5.88 5.33 -7.33
C PHE A 15 6.61 5.38 -8.67
N GLU A 16 6.23 4.49 -9.59
CA GLU A 16 6.81 4.44 -10.93
C GLU A 16 6.61 5.75 -11.70
N GLY A 17 5.40 6.35 -11.63
CA GLY A 17 5.14 7.66 -12.26
C GLY A 17 5.97 8.78 -11.64
N ILE A 18 6.10 8.80 -10.30
CA ILE A 18 6.94 9.78 -9.61
C ILE A 18 8.41 9.67 -10.08
N ARG A 19 8.95 8.46 -10.16
CA ARG A 19 10.35 8.24 -10.50
C ARG A 19 10.65 8.46 -11.98
N LYS A 20 9.81 7.95 -12.89
CA LYS A 20 10.01 8.10 -14.33
C LYS A 20 9.91 9.54 -14.82
N ASP A 21 8.99 10.30 -14.26
CA ASP A 21 8.76 11.69 -14.65
C ASP A 21 9.56 12.70 -13.82
N ASN A 22 10.47 12.21 -12.98
CA ASN A 22 11.37 12.99 -12.13
C ASN A 22 10.65 13.99 -11.23
N TYR A 23 9.59 13.52 -10.56
CA TYR A 23 8.93 14.27 -9.50
C TYR A 23 9.71 14.16 -8.19
N LEU A 24 9.55 15.16 -7.34
CA LEU A 24 10.10 15.14 -5.99
C LEU A 24 9.50 13.98 -5.18
N TYR A 25 10.34 13.20 -4.55
CA TYR A 25 9.95 12.06 -3.70
C TYR A 25 10.57 12.19 -2.31
N VAL A 26 9.75 12.09 -1.27
CA VAL A 26 10.24 11.97 0.13
C VAL A 26 10.60 10.52 0.37
N ASP A 27 11.88 10.25 0.52
CA ASP A 27 12.40 8.87 0.56
C ASP A 27 12.06 8.14 1.86
N LYS A 28 11.26 7.10 1.74
CA LYS A 28 10.89 6.16 2.81
C LYS A 28 11.46 4.75 2.59
N THR A 29 12.30 4.58 1.57
CA THR A 29 12.69 3.26 1.08
C THR A 29 13.53 2.45 2.05
N ALA A 30 14.25 3.08 2.97
CA ALA A 30 14.94 2.37 4.06
C ALA A 30 13.95 1.61 4.98
N LEU A 31 12.78 2.20 5.28
CA LEU A 31 11.72 1.54 6.04
C LEU A 31 11.06 0.42 5.24
N ILE A 32 10.88 0.60 3.94
CA ILE A 32 10.38 -0.44 3.02
C ILE A 32 11.29 -1.65 3.04
N TRP A 33 12.59 -1.46 2.88
CA TRP A 33 13.58 -2.54 2.94
C TRP A 33 13.55 -3.25 4.30
N ARG A 34 13.50 -2.49 5.38
CA ARG A 34 13.41 -3.03 6.74
C ARG A 34 12.17 -3.92 6.89
N MET A 35 10.97 -3.45 6.49
CA MET A 35 9.74 -4.22 6.57
C MET A 35 9.80 -5.48 5.73
N ALA A 36 10.29 -5.36 4.48
CA ALA A 36 10.42 -6.49 3.59
C ALA A 36 11.33 -7.60 4.14
N ASN A 37 12.28 -7.27 5.04
CA ASN A 37 13.26 -8.23 5.57
C ASN A 37 13.01 -8.67 7.02
N LEU A 38 12.07 -8.04 7.76
CA LEU A 38 11.87 -8.36 9.18
C LEU A 38 10.63 -9.20 9.48
N GLY A 39 9.71 -9.35 8.56
CA GLY A 39 8.55 -10.17 8.85
C GLY A 39 7.36 -10.01 7.91
N LYS A 40 6.25 -10.63 8.28
CA LYS A 40 4.94 -10.66 7.64
C LYS A 40 3.92 -11.23 8.63
N PRO A 41 2.62 -10.93 8.48
CA PRO A 41 1.97 -9.86 7.71
C PRO A 41 1.93 -8.54 8.48
N TYR A 42 1.82 -7.43 7.77
CA TYR A 42 1.69 -6.10 8.35
C TYR A 42 0.32 -5.47 8.06
N PHE A 43 -0.16 -4.68 9.01
CA PHE A 43 -1.34 -3.86 8.88
C PHE A 43 -1.02 -2.40 9.21
N LEU A 44 -1.50 -1.47 8.37
CA LEU A 44 -1.36 -0.03 8.58
C LEU A 44 -2.69 0.70 8.37
N SER A 45 -3.17 1.36 9.42
CA SER A 45 -4.26 2.33 9.31
C SER A 45 -3.70 3.76 9.37
N ARG A 46 -4.08 4.58 8.37
CA ARG A 46 -3.79 6.02 8.32
C ARG A 46 -4.95 6.76 7.66
N PRO A 47 -5.19 8.02 8.00
CA PRO A 47 -6.19 8.84 7.33
C PRO A 47 -6.01 8.86 5.81
N ARG A 48 -7.03 9.31 5.09
CA ARG A 48 -6.93 9.54 3.65
C ARG A 48 -5.86 10.60 3.37
N ARG A 49 -5.25 10.53 2.17
CA ARG A 49 -4.19 11.44 1.70
C ARG A 49 -2.86 11.37 2.45
N PHE A 50 -2.64 10.37 3.28
CA PHE A 50 -1.37 10.13 3.99
C PHE A 50 -0.34 9.33 3.20
N GLY A 51 -0.56 9.05 1.92
CA GLY A 51 0.43 8.35 1.08
C GLY A 51 0.38 6.82 1.13
N LYS A 52 -0.71 6.20 1.65
CA LYS A 52 -0.85 4.72 1.71
C LYS A 52 -0.73 4.05 0.34
N SER A 53 -1.45 4.56 -0.67
CA SER A 53 -1.41 3.99 -2.03
C SER A 53 -0.04 4.16 -2.69
N LEU A 54 0.66 5.27 -2.42
CA LEU A 54 2.06 5.45 -2.85
C LEU A 54 2.97 4.42 -2.18
N LEU A 55 2.80 4.18 -0.88
CA LEU A 55 3.56 3.15 -0.15
C LEU A 55 3.31 1.75 -0.73
N ILE A 56 2.06 1.38 -0.99
CA ILE A 56 1.69 0.12 -1.68
C ILE A 56 2.38 0.03 -3.04
N SER A 57 2.31 1.10 -3.84
CA SER A 57 2.97 1.15 -5.16
C SER A 57 4.50 1.04 -5.07
N THR A 58 5.10 1.54 -3.98
CA THR A 58 6.55 1.40 -3.76
C THR A 58 6.92 -0.04 -3.40
N PHE A 59 6.13 -0.71 -2.54
CA PHE A 59 6.30 -2.15 -2.28
C PHE A 59 6.14 -2.98 -3.54
N ASP A 60 5.13 -2.67 -4.36
CA ASP A 60 4.89 -3.36 -5.63
C ASP A 60 6.11 -3.26 -6.55
N ALA A 61 6.64 -2.05 -6.76
CA ALA A 61 7.84 -1.84 -7.55
C ALA A 61 9.07 -2.58 -6.98
N TYR A 62 9.25 -2.56 -5.64
CA TYR A 62 10.34 -3.25 -4.97
C TYR A 62 10.29 -4.76 -5.19
N PHE A 63 9.15 -5.39 -4.93
CA PHE A 63 9.00 -6.83 -5.07
C PHE A 63 8.92 -7.30 -6.53
N GLN A 64 8.64 -6.41 -7.48
CA GLN A 64 8.81 -6.69 -8.90
C GLN A 64 10.28 -6.57 -9.36
N GLY A 65 11.21 -6.21 -8.47
CA GLY A 65 12.63 -6.09 -8.79
C GLY A 65 12.97 -4.92 -9.72
N LYS A 66 12.16 -3.85 -9.75
CA LYS A 66 12.35 -2.66 -10.61
C LYS A 66 13.45 -1.76 -10.04
N LYS A 67 14.68 -2.27 -10.00
CA LYS A 67 15.83 -1.60 -9.37
C LYS A 67 16.02 -0.16 -9.85
N GLU A 68 15.85 0.09 -11.14
CA GLU A 68 16.06 1.39 -11.78
C GLU A 68 15.17 2.52 -11.21
N LEU A 69 14.03 2.17 -10.60
CA LEU A 69 13.16 3.15 -9.95
C LEU A 69 13.70 3.61 -8.58
N PHE A 70 14.65 2.90 -8.03
CA PHE A 70 15.21 3.15 -6.70
C PHE A 70 16.59 3.81 -6.73
N ASP A 71 17.11 4.12 -7.91
CA ASP A 71 18.41 4.78 -8.07
C ASP A 71 18.45 6.10 -7.30
N GLY A 72 19.51 6.30 -6.50
CA GLY A 72 19.70 7.47 -5.63
C GLY A 72 18.84 7.50 -4.37
N LEU A 73 18.08 6.43 -4.06
CA LEU A 73 17.31 6.31 -2.82
C LEU A 73 18.04 5.46 -1.77
N ALA A 74 17.68 5.62 -0.51
CA ALA A 74 18.34 4.96 0.62
C ALA A 74 18.39 3.42 0.48
N ILE A 75 17.38 2.80 -0.11
CA ILE A 75 17.32 1.36 -0.32
C ILE A 75 18.43 0.85 -1.27
N GLU A 76 18.95 1.66 -2.15
CA GLU A 76 20.02 1.28 -3.09
C GLU A 76 21.28 0.80 -2.35
N GLN A 77 21.56 1.40 -1.19
CA GLN A 77 22.69 1.03 -0.32
C GLN A 77 22.43 -0.21 0.55
N LEU A 78 21.16 -0.60 0.68
CA LEU A 78 20.71 -1.65 1.59
C LEU A 78 20.38 -2.95 0.85
N GLU A 79 19.86 -2.84 -0.38
CA GLU A 79 19.40 -3.99 -1.18
C GLU A 79 20.42 -4.38 -2.23
N THR A 80 20.81 -5.65 -2.19
CA THR A 80 21.84 -6.19 -3.11
C THR A 80 21.28 -7.20 -4.10
N LYS A 81 20.13 -7.82 -3.80
CA LYS A 81 19.63 -8.98 -4.58
C LYS A 81 18.57 -8.61 -5.61
N TRP A 82 17.71 -7.63 -5.30
CA TRP A 82 16.60 -7.17 -6.16
C TRP A 82 15.78 -8.34 -6.74
N GLU A 83 15.43 -9.29 -5.88
CA GLU A 83 14.69 -10.47 -6.28
C GLU A 83 13.27 -10.15 -6.72
N GLN A 84 12.83 -10.76 -7.83
CA GLN A 84 11.45 -10.65 -8.30
C GLN A 84 10.57 -11.68 -7.61
N HIS A 85 9.42 -11.23 -7.14
CA HIS A 85 8.38 -12.03 -6.53
C HIS A 85 7.05 -11.87 -7.27
N PRO A 86 6.18 -12.88 -7.32
CA PRO A 86 4.81 -12.66 -7.78
C PRO A 86 4.07 -11.74 -6.81
N VAL A 87 3.50 -10.65 -7.33
CA VAL A 87 2.77 -9.66 -6.55
C VAL A 87 1.28 -9.74 -6.89
N LEU A 88 0.45 -9.99 -5.87
CA LEU A 88 -1.00 -9.94 -5.95
C LEU A 88 -1.46 -8.65 -5.27
N HIS A 89 -1.75 -7.63 -6.08
CA HIS A 89 -2.19 -6.33 -5.60
C HIS A 89 -3.70 -6.18 -5.75
N LEU A 90 -4.41 -5.99 -4.63
CA LEU A 90 -5.85 -5.78 -4.52
C LEU A 90 -6.12 -4.35 -4.04
N ASP A 91 -6.72 -3.53 -4.91
CA ASP A 91 -7.22 -2.19 -4.56
C ASP A 91 -8.75 -2.22 -4.49
N LEU A 92 -9.31 -2.08 -3.28
CA LEU A 92 -10.76 -2.05 -3.07
C LEU A 92 -11.37 -0.64 -3.24
N ASN A 93 -10.57 0.37 -3.55
CA ASN A 93 -11.08 1.72 -3.77
C ASN A 93 -11.73 1.93 -5.15
N ALA A 94 -11.47 1.05 -6.09
CA ALA A 94 -11.81 1.25 -7.51
C ALA A 94 -13.31 1.11 -7.84
N LYS A 95 -14.19 0.69 -6.88
CA LYS A 95 -15.61 0.43 -7.14
C LYS A 95 -16.53 1.03 -6.08
N LYS A 96 -17.78 1.29 -6.47
CA LYS A 96 -18.88 1.59 -5.56
C LYS A 96 -19.51 0.26 -5.09
N TYR A 97 -19.80 0.16 -3.79
CA TYR A 97 -20.33 -1.03 -3.14
C TYR A 97 -21.76 -0.79 -2.66
N GLU A 98 -22.75 -1.25 -3.41
CA GLU A 98 -24.18 -1.03 -3.12
C GLU A 98 -24.91 -2.32 -2.75
N THR A 99 -24.42 -3.46 -3.24
CA THR A 99 -24.99 -4.81 -3.01
C THR A 99 -23.90 -5.81 -2.64
N ALA A 100 -24.28 -6.93 -2.02
CA ALA A 100 -23.33 -8.01 -1.71
C ALA A 100 -22.60 -8.53 -2.97
N ALA A 101 -23.27 -8.53 -4.11
CA ALA A 101 -22.68 -8.96 -5.38
C ALA A 101 -21.55 -8.05 -5.87
N ASP A 102 -21.53 -6.76 -5.48
CA ASP A 102 -20.49 -5.82 -5.92
C ASP A 102 -19.11 -6.20 -5.39
N LEU A 103 -19.01 -6.61 -4.13
CA LEU A 103 -17.76 -7.07 -3.56
C LEU A 103 -17.28 -8.36 -4.23
N ILE A 104 -18.18 -9.34 -4.39
CA ILE A 104 -17.87 -10.60 -5.08
C ILE A 104 -17.37 -10.33 -6.51
N ALA A 105 -18.05 -9.46 -7.25
CA ALA A 105 -17.64 -9.09 -8.60
C ALA A 105 -16.26 -8.42 -8.64
N MET A 106 -15.94 -7.57 -7.65
CA MET A 106 -14.62 -6.95 -7.54
C MET A 106 -13.53 -8.00 -7.27
N LEU A 107 -13.76 -8.90 -6.31
CA LEU A 107 -12.82 -9.98 -6.01
C LEU A 107 -12.62 -10.88 -7.23
N ASN A 108 -13.69 -11.26 -7.92
CA ASN A 108 -13.62 -12.06 -9.14
C ASN A 108 -12.80 -11.39 -10.25
N GLN A 109 -12.94 -10.08 -10.44
CA GLN A 109 -12.15 -9.33 -11.42
C GLN A 109 -10.64 -9.44 -11.17
N TYR A 110 -10.20 -9.38 -9.90
CA TYR A 110 -8.79 -9.56 -9.55
C TYR A 110 -8.37 -11.02 -9.70
N LEU A 111 -9.19 -11.95 -9.25
CA LEU A 111 -8.92 -13.38 -9.37
C LEU A 111 -8.75 -13.78 -10.83
N GLU A 112 -9.63 -13.35 -11.73
CA GLU A 112 -9.52 -13.61 -13.18
C GLU A 112 -8.21 -13.11 -13.78
N LYS A 113 -7.75 -11.92 -13.38
CA LYS A 113 -6.44 -11.37 -13.81
C LYS A 113 -5.28 -12.25 -13.35
N TRP A 114 -5.29 -12.68 -12.09
CA TRP A 114 -4.22 -13.51 -11.54
C TRP A 114 -4.28 -14.94 -12.08
N GLU A 115 -5.49 -15.50 -12.24
CA GLU A 115 -5.70 -16.81 -12.82
C GLU A 115 -5.24 -16.89 -14.28
N ALA A 116 -5.38 -15.81 -15.04
CA ALA A 116 -4.85 -15.74 -16.41
C ALA A 116 -3.32 -15.93 -16.45
N ILE A 117 -2.61 -15.58 -15.38
CA ILE A 117 -1.15 -15.72 -15.26
C ILE A 117 -0.77 -17.05 -14.62
N TYR A 118 -1.46 -17.42 -13.52
CA TYR A 118 -1.04 -18.51 -12.66
C TYR A 118 -1.86 -19.79 -12.80
N GLY A 119 -2.98 -19.78 -13.51
CA GLY A 119 -3.85 -20.94 -13.74
C GLY A 119 -5.25 -20.75 -13.18
N ASN A 120 -6.22 -21.45 -13.73
CA ASN A 120 -7.65 -21.27 -13.47
C ASN A 120 -8.44 -22.58 -13.24
N GLU A 121 -7.78 -23.66 -12.82
CA GLU A 121 -8.47 -24.94 -12.60
C GLU A 121 -9.51 -24.91 -11.47
N LYS A 122 -9.51 -23.84 -10.66
CA LYS A 122 -10.47 -23.62 -9.56
C LYS A 122 -11.49 -22.51 -9.84
N LYS A 123 -11.62 -22.06 -11.10
CA LYS A 123 -12.49 -20.92 -11.49
C LYS A 123 -13.96 -21.03 -11.05
N ASP A 124 -14.48 -22.25 -10.89
CA ASP A 124 -15.86 -22.51 -10.49
C ASP A 124 -16.03 -22.61 -8.96
N ARG A 125 -14.98 -22.35 -8.18
CA ARG A 125 -14.98 -22.34 -6.74
C ARG A 125 -15.28 -20.94 -6.16
N SER A 126 -15.43 -20.89 -4.85
CA SER A 126 -15.62 -19.62 -4.14
C SER A 126 -14.39 -18.69 -4.25
N PRO A 127 -14.55 -17.37 -4.09
CA PRO A 127 -13.42 -16.43 -4.19
C PRO A 127 -12.24 -16.77 -3.28
N GLU A 128 -12.48 -17.23 -2.06
CA GLU A 128 -11.44 -17.63 -1.11
C GLU A 128 -10.70 -18.90 -1.55
N GLU A 129 -11.39 -19.90 -2.10
CA GLU A 129 -10.76 -21.10 -2.64
C GLU A 129 -9.90 -20.79 -3.87
N ARG A 130 -10.39 -19.90 -4.76
CA ARG A 130 -9.65 -19.41 -5.92
C ARG A 130 -8.42 -18.61 -5.50
N PHE A 131 -8.54 -17.76 -4.50
CA PHE A 131 -7.42 -16.97 -3.98
C PHE A 131 -6.33 -17.85 -3.38
N SER A 132 -6.72 -18.86 -2.60
CA SER A 132 -5.79 -19.88 -2.09
C SER A 132 -5.03 -20.58 -3.21
N TYR A 133 -5.76 -21.02 -4.24
CA TYR A 133 -5.19 -21.68 -5.40
C TYR A 133 -4.21 -20.78 -6.16
N VAL A 134 -4.58 -19.52 -6.41
CA VAL A 134 -3.70 -18.56 -7.10
C VAL A 134 -2.40 -18.32 -6.32
N ILE A 135 -2.47 -18.16 -5.01
CA ILE A 135 -1.26 -18.00 -4.17
C ILE A 135 -0.35 -19.22 -4.31
N GLU A 136 -0.89 -20.42 -4.17
CA GLU A 136 -0.13 -21.65 -4.31
C GLU A 136 0.50 -21.77 -5.71
N GLN A 137 -0.28 -21.59 -6.78
CA GLN A 137 0.21 -21.70 -8.15
C GLN A 137 1.25 -20.62 -8.51
N ALA A 138 1.07 -19.40 -8.02
CA ALA A 138 2.04 -18.32 -8.21
C ALA A 138 3.38 -18.67 -7.57
N SER A 139 3.36 -19.23 -6.36
CA SER A 139 4.59 -19.69 -5.69
C SER A 139 5.24 -20.87 -6.42
N LEU A 140 4.48 -21.90 -6.79
CA LEU A 140 4.99 -23.09 -7.46
C LEU A 140 5.60 -22.76 -8.84
N LYS A 141 4.92 -21.94 -9.65
CA LYS A 141 5.37 -21.55 -10.98
C LYS A 141 6.64 -20.69 -10.97
N THR A 142 6.78 -19.83 -9.98
CA THR A 142 7.91 -18.90 -9.90
C THR A 142 9.06 -19.42 -9.04
N GLY A 143 8.82 -20.43 -8.20
CA GLY A 143 9.76 -20.88 -7.18
C GLY A 143 10.02 -19.83 -6.10
N LYS A 144 9.17 -18.79 -6.00
CA LYS A 144 9.32 -17.66 -5.08
C LYS A 144 8.07 -17.49 -4.20
N GLY A 145 8.27 -16.97 -3.01
CA GLY A 145 7.14 -16.60 -2.14
C GLY A 145 6.33 -15.45 -2.73
N VAL A 146 5.02 -15.52 -2.56
CA VAL A 146 4.04 -14.55 -3.08
C VAL A 146 3.95 -13.32 -2.18
N VAL A 147 3.84 -12.16 -2.78
CA VAL A 147 3.57 -10.89 -2.11
C VAL A 147 2.11 -10.53 -2.29
N VAL A 148 1.41 -10.24 -1.19
CA VAL A 148 0.02 -9.78 -1.20
C VAL A 148 -0.04 -8.36 -0.68
N LEU A 149 -0.52 -7.44 -1.50
CA LEU A 149 -0.69 -6.04 -1.19
C LEU A 149 -2.18 -5.67 -1.28
N VAL A 150 -2.75 -5.11 -0.20
CA VAL A 150 -4.16 -4.72 -0.17
C VAL A 150 -4.29 -3.25 0.20
N ASP A 151 -4.85 -2.46 -0.72
CA ASP A 151 -5.16 -1.06 -0.46
C ASP A 151 -6.65 -0.88 -0.12
N GLU A 152 -6.91 -0.07 0.92
CA GLU A 152 -8.24 0.28 1.41
C GLU A 152 -9.14 -0.94 1.71
N TYR A 153 -8.63 -1.92 2.47
CA TYR A 153 -9.36 -3.14 2.83
C TYR A 153 -10.77 -2.89 3.39
N ASP A 154 -10.97 -1.77 4.07
CA ASP A 154 -12.19 -1.39 4.78
C ASP A 154 -13.18 -0.58 3.92
N LYS A 155 -12.86 -0.26 2.69
CA LYS A 155 -13.71 0.55 1.80
C LYS A 155 -15.13 0.00 1.63
N PRO A 156 -15.34 -1.31 1.37
CA PRO A 156 -16.69 -1.87 1.28
C PRO A 156 -17.48 -1.70 2.58
N LEU A 157 -16.83 -1.94 3.71
CA LEU A 157 -17.42 -1.84 5.05
C LEU A 157 -17.81 -0.41 5.39
N LEU A 158 -16.94 0.57 5.10
CA LEU A 158 -17.22 1.99 5.31
C LEU A 158 -18.41 2.47 4.48
N GLN A 159 -18.58 1.97 3.25
CA GLN A 159 -19.73 2.30 2.42
C GLN A 159 -21.04 1.64 2.90
N ALA A 160 -20.95 0.53 3.62
CA ALA A 160 -22.09 -0.20 4.16
C ALA A 160 -22.41 0.15 5.63
N ILE A 161 -21.72 1.07 6.26
CA ILE A 161 -21.78 1.33 7.71
C ILE A 161 -23.19 1.65 8.23
N THR A 162 -24.04 2.27 7.41
CA THR A 162 -25.44 2.58 7.73
C THR A 162 -26.42 1.48 7.31
N ARG A 163 -25.94 0.36 6.75
CA ARG A 163 -26.73 -0.76 6.21
C ARG A 163 -26.29 -2.06 6.88
N PRO A 164 -26.81 -2.40 8.08
CA PRO A 164 -26.26 -3.48 8.92
C PRO A 164 -26.18 -4.86 8.24
N LYS A 165 -27.18 -5.22 7.44
CA LYS A 165 -27.17 -6.50 6.71
C LYS A 165 -26.06 -6.53 5.67
N LEU A 166 -25.93 -5.50 4.85
CA LEU A 166 -24.88 -5.40 3.83
C LEU A 166 -23.48 -5.35 4.45
N PHE A 167 -23.34 -4.62 5.58
CA PHE A 167 -22.10 -4.59 6.35
C PHE A 167 -21.68 -5.98 6.79
N GLU A 168 -22.62 -6.77 7.32
CA GLU A 168 -22.36 -8.13 7.76
C GLU A 168 -21.99 -9.06 6.60
N ASP A 169 -22.69 -8.96 5.45
CA ASP A 169 -22.39 -9.72 4.25
C ASP A 169 -20.95 -9.42 3.75
N TYR A 170 -20.56 -8.16 3.72
CA TYR A 170 -19.19 -7.76 3.35
C TYR A 170 -18.16 -8.24 4.37
N ARG A 171 -18.45 -8.11 5.66
CA ARG A 171 -17.57 -8.57 6.73
C ARG A 171 -17.26 -10.06 6.61
N GLN A 172 -18.30 -10.89 6.39
CA GLN A 172 -18.14 -12.33 6.23
C GLN A 172 -17.35 -12.68 4.98
N THR A 173 -17.65 -12.03 3.86
CA THR A 173 -16.91 -12.23 2.60
C THR A 173 -15.43 -11.88 2.74
N LEU A 174 -15.11 -10.71 3.30
CA LEU A 174 -13.72 -10.28 3.51
C LEU A 174 -12.99 -11.17 4.53
N LYS A 175 -13.68 -11.60 5.60
CA LYS A 175 -13.14 -12.52 6.60
C LYS A 175 -12.73 -13.85 5.96
N ALA A 176 -13.61 -14.45 5.15
CA ALA A 176 -13.31 -15.68 4.44
C ALA A 176 -12.13 -15.50 3.47
N PHE A 177 -12.17 -14.42 2.67
CA PHE A 177 -11.13 -14.12 1.67
C PHE A 177 -9.74 -13.91 2.29
N TYR A 178 -9.62 -13.07 3.33
CA TYR A 178 -8.35 -12.82 3.99
C TYR A 178 -7.92 -13.97 4.91
N GLY A 179 -8.86 -14.79 5.40
CA GLY A 179 -8.55 -15.98 6.19
C GLY A 179 -7.60 -16.95 5.49
N VAL A 180 -7.62 -16.96 4.15
CA VAL A 180 -6.70 -17.72 3.30
C VAL A 180 -5.24 -17.38 3.58
N LEU A 181 -4.91 -16.15 3.92
CA LEU A 181 -3.53 -15.71 4.17
C LEU A 181 -2.86 -16.47 5.32
N LYS A 182 -3.66 -17.00 6.27
CA LYS A 182 -3.16 -17.84 7.35
C LYS A 182 -2.79 -19.24 6.86
N SER A 183 -3.66 -19.86 6.08
CA SER A 183 -3.42 -21.22 5.56
C SER A 183 -2.36 -21.26 4.47
N ALA A 184 -2.21 -20.17 3.72
CA ALA A 184 -1.23 -20.03 2.65
C ALA A 184 0.16 -19.55 3.12
N ASP A 185 0.42 -19.44 4.44
CA ASP A 185 1.65 -18.85 5.00
C ASP A 185 2.95 -19.41 4.39
N ALA A 186 2.99 -20.73 4.10
CA ALA A 186 4.14 -21.38 3.50
C ALA A 186 4.51 -20.86 2.10
N TYR A 187 3.54 -20.28 1.38
CA TYR A 187 3.71 -19.72 0.03
C TYR A 187 3.94 -18.21 0.03
N LEU A 188 3.79 -17.55 1.18
CA LEU A 188 3.85 -16.09 1.27
C LEU A 188 5.26 -15.58 1.60
N ARG A 189 5.70 -14.57 0.86
CA ARG A 189 6.91 -13.78 1.14
C ARG A 189 6.62 -12.57 2.01
N PHE A 190 5.53 -11.87 1.72
CA PHE A 190 5.16 -10.62 2.36
C PHE A 190 3.67 -10.35 2.22
N VAL A 191 3.06 -9.78 3.24
CA VAL A 191 1.65 -9.35 3.22
C VAL A 191 1.57 -7.96 3.83
N PHE A 192 0.95 -7.03 3.11
CA PHE A 192 0.73 -5.68 3.59
C PHE A 192 -0.70 -5.21 3.32
N LEU A 193 -1.41 -4.88 4.38
CA LEU A 193 -2.81 -4.47 4.33
C LEU A 193 -2.93 -3.02 4.79
N THR A 194 -3.61 -2.16 4.02
CA THR A 194 -3.88 -0.79 4.42
C THR A 194 -5.36 -0.47 4.49
N GLY A 195 -5.71 0.47 5.38
CA GLY A 195 -7.07 0.99 5.51
C GLY A 195 -7.11 2.39 6.13
N VAL A 196 -8.32 2.92 6.24
CA VAL A 196 -8.56 4.22 6.88
C VAL A 196 -8.81 4.05 8.37
N THR A 197 -9.46 2.94 8.76
CA THR A 197 -9.90 2.72 10.13
C THR A 197 -9.40 1.40 10.70
N LYS A 198 -9.31 1.32 12.03
CA LYS A 198 -9.11 0.06 12.75
C LYS A 198 -10.43 -0.61 13.14
N PHE A 199 -11.56 0.05 12.90
CA PHE A 199 -12.86 -0.36 13.44
C PHE A 199 -13.27 -1.77 12.99
N SER A 200 -13.03 -2.11 11.75
CA SER A 200 -13.37 -3.43 11.18
C SER A 200 -12.22 -4.45 11.24
N GLN A 201 -11.01 -4.02 11.64
CA GLN A 201 -9.82 -4.88 11.67
C GLN A 201 -10.05 -6.14 12.52
N VAL A 202 -10.50 -5.99 13.76
CA VAL A 202 -10.69 -7.11 14.70
C VAL A 202 -11.71 -8.11 14.17
N SER A 203 -12.75 -7.65 13.48
CA SER A 203 -13.83 -8.53 12.99
C SER A 203 -13.50 -9.21 11.66
N VAL A 204 -12.68 -8.59 10.82
CA VAL A 204 -12.28 -9.13 9.50
C VAL A 204 -11.03 -10.01 9.62
N PHE A 205 -10.09 -9.61 10.45
CA PHE A 205 -8.80 -10.31 10.61
C PHE A 205 -8.70 -11.13 11.89
N SER A 206 -9.85 -11.48 12.52
CA SER A 206 -9.88 -12.28 13.76
C SER A 206 -9.11 -13.61 13.65
N ASP A 207 -9.00 -14.15 12.46
CA ASP A 207 -8.34 -15.42 12.20
C ASP A 207 -6.85 -15.25 11.85
N LEU A 208 -6.39 -14.00 11.60
CA LEU A 208 -4.99 -13.65 11.33
C LEU A 208 -4.28 -13.22 12.63
N ASN A 209 -4.05 -14.16 13.54
CA ASN A 209 -3.39 -13.90 14.84
C ASN A 209 -1.97 -13.35 14.72
N GLN A 210 -1.35 -13.41 13.54
CA GLN A 210 0.02 -13.00 13.26
C GLN A 210 0.10 -11.59 12.66
N LEU A 211 -1.03 -10.91 12.48
CA LEU A 211 -1.07 -9.59 11.85
C LEU A 211 -0.42 -8.54 12.74
N ASN A 212 0.74 -8.04 12.30
CA ASN A 212 1.47 -6.98 13.00
C ASN A 212 0.86 -5.62 12.69
N ASP A 213 0.07 -5.08 13.59
CA ASP A 213 -0.50 -3.74 13.48
C ASP A 213 0.55 -2.67 13.82
N ILE A 214 1.11 -2.06 12.79
CA ILE A 214 2.13 -1.01 12.91
C ILE A 214 1.53 0.41 12.96
N SER A 215 0.21 0.54 13.06
CA SER A 215 -0.44 1.86 12.99
C SER A 215 -0.05 2.81 14.13
N LEU A 216 0.31 2.28 15.30
CA LEU A 216 0.77 3.08 16.45
C LEU A 216 2.21 2.75 16.86
N ASP A 217 2.91 1.94 16.06
CA ASP A 217 4.31 1.61 16.32
C ASP A 217 5.19 2.82 15.96
N TYR A 218 5.92 3.30 16.96
CA TYR A 218 6.84 4.44 16.82
C TYR A 218 7.91 4.20 15.74
N SER A 219 8.37 2.96 15.59
CA SER A 219 9.38 2.59 14.58
C SER A 219 8.91 2.81 13.13
N TYR A 220 7.59 2.92 12.92
CA TYR A 220 6.94 3.13 11.62
C TYR A 220 6.12 4.42 11.56
N ALA A 221 6.28 5.31 12.56
CA ALA A 221 5.51 6.55 12.64
C ALA A 221 5.69 7.43 11.40
N THR A 222 6.88 7.42 10.80
CA THR A 222 7.25 8.22 9.64
C THR A 222 7.09 7.50 8.30
N LEU A 223 6.55 6.27 8.28
CA LEU A 223 6.38 5.47 7.06
C LEU A 223 5.46 6.15 6.03
N CYS A 224 4.43 6.83 6.51
CA CYS A 224 3.52 7.66 5.72
C CYS A 224 3.53 9.10 6.23
N GLY A 225 3.16 10.04 5.36
CA GLY A 225 3.20 11.47 5.66
C GLY A 225 4.60 12.06 5.49
N ILE A 226 4.76 13.32 5.88
CA ILE A 226 6.01 14.09 5.79
C ILE A 226 6.28 14.67 7.18
N THR A 227 7.45 14.39 7.74
CA THR A 227 7.89 15.00 9.01
C THR A 227 8.36 16.43 8.79
N ARG A 228 8.48 17.20 9.88
CA ARG A 228 9.03 18.55 9.84
C ARG A 228 10.45 18.57 9.28
N GLU A 229 11.27 17.61 9.67
CA GLU A 229 12.66 17.46 9.23
C GLU A 229 12.72 17.13 7.74
N GLU A 230 11.90 16.19 7.27
CA GLU A 230 11.78 15.85 5.86
C GLU A 230 11.26 17.01 5.02
N LEU A 231 10.29 17.77 5.54
CA LEU A 231 9.80 18.97 4.88
C LEU A 231 10.93 19.97 4.71
N LYS A 232 11.70 20.25 5.74
CA LYS A 232 12.83 21.19 5.69
C LYS A 232 13.92 20.73 4.72
N SER A 233 14.37 19.48 4.84
CA SER A 233 15.51 18.98 4.05
C SER A 233 15.14 18.69 2.59
N THR A 234 13.97 18.12 2.35
CA THR A 234 13.58 17.72 0.98
C THR A 234 13.07 18.89 0.15
N PHE A 235 12.40 19.86 0.78
CA PHE A 235 11.77 21.00 0.09
C PHE A 235 12.49 22.32 0.34
N GLU A 236 13.72 22.28 0.79
CA GLU A 236 14.51 23.50 1.09
C GLU A 236 14.47 24.54 -0.04
N PRO A 237 14.76 24.21 -1.33
CA PRO A 237 14.73 25.18 -2.41
C PRO A 237 13.35 25.79 -2.65
N GLU A 238 12.29 24.98 -2.54
CA GLU A 238 10.91 25.44 -2.71
C GLU A 238 10.47 26.35 -1.54
N ILE A 239 10.89 26.03 -0.32
CA ILE A 239 10.63 26.83 0.88
C ILE A 239 11.31 28.20 0.79
N GLU A 240 12.56 28.26 0.35
CA GLU A 240 13.28 29.52 0.13
C GLU A 240 12.60 30.39 -0.91
N VAL A 241 12.26 29.85 -2.08
CA VAL A 241 11.57 30.60 -3.14
C VAL A 241 10.21 31.12 -2.65
N PHE A 242 9.44 30.29 -1.92
CA PHE A 242 8.16 30.68 -1.39
C PHE A 242 8.29 31.78 -0.32
N GLY A 243 9.28 31.64 0.57
CA GLY A 243 9.59 32.61 1.61
C GLY A 243 9.95 33.97 1.03
N HIS A 244 10.85 34.00 0.03
CA HIS A 244 11.21 35.26 -0.65
C HIS A 244 10.02 35.95 -1.31
N LYS A 245 9.13 35.20 -1.97
CA LYS A 245 7.92 35.77 -2.60
C LYS A 245 6.94 36.36 -1.62
N ASN A 246 6.85 35.79 -0.40
CA ASN A 246 5.87 36.17 0.60
C ASN A 246 6.45 36.97 1.78
N HIS A 247 7.73 37.37 1.70
CA HIS A 247 8.44 38.08 2.77
C HIS A 247 8.43 37.31 4.10
N GLN A 248 8.58 35.98 4.03
CA GLN A 248 8.59 35.06 5.16
C GLN A 248 9.96 34.38 5.29
N THR A 249 10.36 34.09 6.50
CA THR A 249 11.51 33.24 6.77
C THR A 249 11.20 31.77 6.44
N PRO A 250 12.19 30.93 6.14
CA PRO A 250 11.99 29.49 5.92
C PRO A 250 11.23 28.82 7.08
N GLU A 251 11.46 29.23 8.32
CA GLU A 251 10.79 28.68 9.51
C GLU A 251 9.31 29.06 9.58
N GLU A 252 8.97 30.29 9.21
CA GLU A 252 7.58 30.74 9.10
C GLU A 252 6.84 30.01 8.00
N VAL A 253 7.48 29.76 6.84
CA VAL A 253 6.92 28.97 5.76
C VAL A 253 6.64 27.53 6.22
N VAL A 254 7.61 26.87 6.85
CA VAL A 254 7.44 25.49 7.37
C VAL A 254 6.31 25.45 8.40
N THR A 255 6.25 26.43 9.29
CA THR A 255 5.19 26.51 10.30
C THR A 255 3.82 26.68 9.64
N CYS A 256 3.68 27.59 8.66
CA CYS A 256 2.47 27.79 7.90
C CYS A 256 2.01 26.49 7.21
N LEU A 257 2.91 25.80 6.52
CA LEU A 257 2.60 24.54 5.82
C LEU A 257 2.11 23.44 6.77
N LEU A 258 2.70 23.32 7.95
CA LEU A 258 2.30 22.32 8.95
C LEU A 258 0.94 22.62 9.59
N TYR A 259 0.59 23.89 9.77
CA TYR A 259 -0.72 24.29 10.34
C TYR A 259 -1.86 24.31 9.31
N THR A 260 -1.54 24.47 8.03
CA THR A 260 -2.56 24.49 6.95
C THR A 260 -2.74 23.15 6.24
N SER A 261 -1.92 22.16 6.61
CA SER A 261 -2.10 20.79 6.10
C SER A 261 -3.33 20.16 6.77
N PRO A 262 -4.28 19.59 5.99
CA PRO A 262 -5.52 19.03 6.51
C PRO A 262 -5.29 17.78 7.36
#